data_f3d042862154cf2ed960bbb7b10c3e81
#
_entry.id   f3d042862154cf2ed960bbb7b10c3e81
#
_cell.length_a   1.000
_cell.length_b   1.000
_cell.length_c   1.000
_cell.angle_alpha   90.00
_cell.angle_beta   90.00
_cell.angle_gamma   90.00
#
_symmetry.space_group_name_H-M   'P 1'
#
loop_
_entity.id
_entity.type
_entity.pdbx_description
1 polymer ?
#
loop_
_entity_poly.entity_id
_entity_poly.type
_entity_poly.pdbx_seq_one_letter_code
_entity_poly.pdbx_strand_id
1 'polypeptide(L)'
;MKVRAQIGMVLNLDKCIGCHTCSVTCKNVWTSRPGVEYAWFNNVESKPGIGYPKEWENQDKWKGGWVRKPDGSIVPKQGGKWSLLMKIFANPNLPQIDDYYEPFTFDYDHLQSAPEMQHAPTARPRSLITGQRMEKIEWGPNWEEILGGEFAKRSVDPNFDGFEAAQKAMVGEFENTFMMYLPRLCEHCLNPACVASCPSGSIYKREEDGIVLIDQDKCRGWRMCVSGCPYKKIYYNWKSGKAEKCIFCYPRIEAGQPTVCSETCVGRIRYLGVLLYDADRIAEAASVTNETDLYKAQLDIFLDPHDPKVIEQARLDGIPEAWLESARNSPVYKMAVDWKVALPLHPEYRTLPMVWYVPPLSPITAAADAGQIGVNGEIPDVSQLRIPLKYLANLLTAGDTMPVANALERMLAMRAYQRGKHVDGVVNQNVLEQVGLSTAQVEDMYKTMAIANYEDRFVIPTTHREYAENAFNVRGGCGFSFGNGCSEGVTETSLFGSEKKRTIPIKVEA
;
A
#
# COMPACT_ATOMS: atom_id res chain seq x y z
N MET A 1 15.99 -17.23 -18.00
CA MET A 1 14.86 -16.99 -17.07
C MET A 1 15.32 -17.38 -15.68
N LYS A 2 15.40 -16.43 -14.77
CA LYS A 2 15.71 -16.65 -13.35
C LYS A 2 14.44 -16.40 -12.54
N VAL A 3 13.84 -17.47 -12.05
CA VAL A 3 12.59 -17.38 -11.28
C VAL A 3 12.88 -16.92 -9.86
N ARG A 4 12.14 -15.92 -9.40
CA ARG A 4 12.12 -15.45 -8.03
C ARG A 4 10.69 -15.34 -7.53
N ALA A 5 10.53 -15.42 -6.22
CA ALA A 5 9.25 -15.23 -5.56
C ALA A 5 9.24 -13.93 -4.76
N GLN A 6 8.12 -13.25 -4.75
CA GLN A 6 7.91 -12.10 -3.87
C GLN A 6 6.52 -12.11 -3.28
N ILE A 7 6.41 -11.76 -2.01
CA ILE A 7 5.12 -11.47 -1.40
C ILE A 7 4.63 -10.09 -1.87
N GLY A 8 3.38 -10.05 -2.31
CA GLY A 8 2.71 -8.84 -2.76
C GLY A 8 1.45 -8.55 -1.95
N MET A 9 0.86 -7.39 -2.18
CA MET A 9 -0.39 -6.98 -1.55
C MET A 9 -1.32 -6.38 -2.60
N VAL A 10 -2.63 -6.67 -2.47
CA VAL A 10 -3.67 -5.92 -3.19
C VAL A 10 -4.51 -5.15 -2.18
N LEU A 11 -4.89 -3.93 -2.55
CA LEU A 11 -5.76 -3.04 -1.81
C LEU A 11 -7.01 -2.75 -2.63
N ASN A 12 -8.16 -3.25 -2.19
CA ASN A 12 -9.43 -2.99 -2.87
C ASN A 12 -10.00 -1.65 -2.42
N LEU A 13 -9.79 -0.59 -3.24
CA LEU A 13 -10.23 0.76 -2.90
C LEU A 13 -11.75 0.91 -2.93
N ASP A 14 -12.45 0.07 -3.69
CA ASP A 14 -13.90 0.08 -3.76
C ASP A 14 -14.60 -0.17 -2.40
N LYS A 15 -13.93 -0.91 -1.53
CA LYS A 15 -14.43 -1.23 -0.18
C LYS A 15 -13.80 -0.38 0.92
N CYS A 16 -12.87 0.53 0.59
CA CYS A 16 -12.20 1.34 1.61
C CYS A 16 -13.11 2.47 2.09
N ILE A 17 -13.43 2.47 3.38
CA ILE A 17 -14.30 3.47 4.01
C ILE A 17 -13.51 4.56 4.77
N GLY A 18 -12.18 4.59 4.65
CA GLY A 18 -11.36 5.59 5.34
C GLY A 18 -11.37 5.52 6.86
N CYS A 19 -11.64 4.37 7.47
CA CYS A 19 -11.74 4.23 8.93
C CYS A 19 -10.41 4.35 9.69
N HIS A 20 -9.28 4.44 9.00
CA HIS A 20 -7.92 4.59 9.52
C HIS A 20 -7.43 3.52 10.52
N THR A 21 -8.21 2.49 10.84
CA THR A 21 -7.80 1.42 11.77
C THR A 21 -6.45 0.83 11.38
N CYS A 22 -6.24 0.57 10.09
CA CYS A 22 -4.96 0.05 9.58
C CYS A 22 -3.78 1.00 9.80
N SER A 23 -4.01 2.32 9.75
CA SER A 23 -2.99 3.35 9.99
C SER A 23 -2.64 3.44 11.46
N VAL A 24 -3.66 3.54 12.32
CA VAL A 24 -3.49 3.67 13.78
C VAL A 24 -2.81 2.44 14.36
N THR A 25 -3.24 1.24 13.98
CA THR A 25 -2.63 0.01 14.48
C THR A 25 -1.17 -0.12 14.02
N CYS A 26 -0.89 0.17 12.74
CA CYS A 26 0.48 0.19 12.23
C CYS A 26 1.34 1.24 12.96
N LYS A 27 0.77 2.41 13.26
CA LYS A 27 1.42 3.48 14.01
C LYS A 27 1.81 3.02 15.40
N ASN A 28 0.88 2.44 16.13
CA ASN A 28 1.09 1.99 17.50
C ASN A 28 2.16 0.90 17.60
N VAL A 29 2.20 0.02 16.61
CA VAL A 29 3.16 -1.08 16.57
C VAL A 29 4.57 -0.62 16.20
N TRP A 30 4.69 0.26 15.20
CA TRP A 30 5.98 0.50 14.55
C TRP A 30 6.55 1.90 14.77
N THR A 31 5.73 2.92 14.91
CA THR A 31 6.20 4.31 14.90
C THR A 31 5.78 5.17 16.10
N SER A 32 5.04 4.62 17.07
CA SER A 32 4.75 5.28 18.34
C SER A 32 5.94 5.18 19.30
N ARG A 33 7.08 5.75 18.90
CA ARG A 33 8.32 5.74 19.68
C ARG A 33 9.19 6.95 19.36
N PRO A 34 10.10 7.35 20.30
CA PRO A 34 10.89 8.55 20.16
C PRO A 34 11.72 8.62 18.87
N GLY A 35 11.61 9.73 18.16
CA GLY A 35 12.33 10.07 16.94
C GLY A 35 11.61 9.75 15.63
N VAL A 36 10.48 9.02 15.68
CA VAL A 36 9.63 8.67 14.53
C VAL A 36 8.16 8.94 14.76
N GLU A 37 7.83 9.79 15.74
CA GLU A 37 6.45 10.14 16.09
C GLU A 37 5.69 10.73 14.90
N TYR A 38 6.37 11.47 14.03
CA TYR A 38 5.81 12.06 12.82
C TYR A 38 5.59 11.03 11.70
N ALA A 39 6.23 9.85 11.77
CA ALA A 39 6.22 8.87 10.68
C ALA A 39 4.96 8.00 10.69
N TRP A 40 4.45 7.74 9.50
CA TRP A 40 3.33 6.82 9.24
C TRP A 40 3.72 5.82 8.17
N PHE A 41 4.10 4.60 8.57
CA PHE A 41 4.45 3.55 7.61
C PHE A 41 3.28 3.17 6.72
N ASN A 42 2.08 3.14 7.29
CA ASN A 42 0.83 3.04 6.56
C ASN A 42 -0.04 4.25 6.92
N ASN A 43 -0.57 4.93 5.91
CA ASN A 43 -1.54 6.00 6.07
C ASN A 43 -2.65 5.83 5.03
N VAL A 44 -3.79 6.46 5.25
CA VAL A 44 -4.90 6.50 4.29
C VAL A 44 -5.12 7.95 3.90
N GLU A 45 -5.07 8.24 2.61
CA GLU A 45 -5.25 9.58 2.06
C GLU A 45 -6.60 9.67 1.37
N SER A 46 -7.21 10.84 1.40
CA SER A 46 -8.33 11.16 0.51
C SER A 46 -7.78 11.59 -0.84
N LYS A 47 -8.39 11.14 -1.91
CA LYS A 47 -8.09 11.53 -3.28
C LYS A 47 -9.36 12.03 -3.98
N PRO A 48 -9.27 13.18 -4.66
CA PRO A 48 -8.12 14.09 -4.82
C PRO A 48 -7.63 14.73 -3.53
N GLY A 49 -6.31 14.99 -3.41
CA GLY A 49 -5.71 15.60 -2.22
C GLY A 49 -4.18 15.69 -2.28
N ILE A 50 -3.60 16.45 -1.36
CA ILE A 50 -2.16 16.73 -1.34
C ILE A 50 -1.29 15.60 -0.78
N GLY A 51 -1.88 14.65 -0.05
CA GLY A 51 -1.17 13.47 0.47
C GLY A 51 -0.24 13.72 1.65
N TYR A 52 0.56 12.68 2.01
CA TYR A 52 1.50 12.68 3.12
C TYR A 52 2.83 11.96 2.75
N PRO A 53 3.99 12.63 2.80
CA PRO A 53 4.15 14.07 3.04
C PRO A 53 3.42 14.93 1.99
N LYS A 54 3.20 16.19 2.31
CA LYS A 54 2.48 17.12 1.43
C LYS A 54 3.09 17.12 0.02
N GLU A 55 2.25 16.98 -0.99
CA GLU A 55 2.64 16.97 -2.41
C GLU A 55 3.63 15.85 -2.78
N TRP A 56 3.55 14.67 -2.13
CA TRP A 56 4.52 13.59 -2.37
C TRP A 56 4.61 13.15 -3.83
N GLU A 57 3.56 13.31 -4.62
CA GLU A 57 3.50 12.97 -6.05
C GLU A 57 4.28 13.95 -6.93
N ASN A 58 4.59 15.15 -6.43
CA ASN A 58 5.36 16.14 -7.18
C ASN A 58 6.84 15.74 -7.29
N GLN A 59 7.15 14.95 -8.32
CA GLN A 59 8.53 14.47 -8.53
C GLN A 59 9.46 15.52 -9.13
N ASP A 60 8.96 16.70 -9.49
CA ASP A 60 9.83 17.84 -9.86
C ASP A 60 10.42 18.50 -8.61
N LYS A 61 9.69 18.52 -7.52
CA LYS A 61 10.18 18.91 -6.19
C LYS A 61 11.07 17.83 -5.57
N TRP A 62 10.59 16.57 -5.57
CA TRP A 62 11.18 15.50 -4.75
C TRP A 62 12.26 14.68 -5.45
N LYS A 63 12.28 14.65 -6.78
CA LYS A 63 13.25 13.91 -7.60
C LYS A 63 13.38 12.42 -7.22
N GLY A 64 12.30 11.76 -6.83
CA GLY A 64 12.28 10.31 -6.55
C GLY A 64 12.06 9.47 -7.81
N GLY A 65 12.34 8.15 -7.69
CA GLY A 65 12.16 7.20 -8.79
C GLY A 65 13.30 7.21 -9.80
N TRP A 66 12.98 6.71 -11.00
CA TRP A 66 13.94 6.54 -12.09
C TRP A 66 13.59 7.45 -13.27
N VAL A 67 14.57 7.78 -14.06
CA VAL A 67 14.40 8.45 -15.35
C VAL A 67 15.11 7.65 -16.43
N ARG A 68 14.47 7.51 -17.60
CA ARG A 68 15.05 6.88 -18.79
C ARG A 68 15.84 7.92 -19.56
N LYS A 69 17.10 7.60 -19.87
CA LYS A 69 17.96 8.42 -20.73
C LYS A 69 17.68 8.14 -22.21
N PRO A 70 18.14 9.04 -23.11
CA PRO A 70 18.01 8.79 -24.57
C PRO A 70 18.69 7.53 -25.06
N ASP A 71 19.73 7.05 -24.39
CA ASP A 71 20.45 5.80 -24.68
C ASP A 71 19.68 4.53 -24.21
N GLY A 72 18.50 4.69 -23.64
CA GLY A 72 17.67 3.60 -23.11
C GLY A 72 18.01 3.18 -21.67
N SER A 73 19.12 3.61 -21.11
CA SER A 73 19.46 3.30 -19.72
C SER A 73 18.56 4.04 -18.73
N ILE A 74 18.31 3.41 -17.57
CA ILE A 74 17.60 4.05 -16.46
C ILE A 74 18.57 4.46 -15.36
N VAL A 75 18.37 5.64 -14.82
CA VAL A 75 19.16 6.17 -13.70
C VAL A 75 18.24 6.77 -12.64
N PRO A 76 18.66 6.79 -11.36
CA PRO A 76 17.89 7.48 -10.34
C PRO A 76 17.68 8.96 -10.72
N LYS A 77 16.45 9.47 -10.57
CA LYS A 77 16.09 10.87 -10.91
C LYS A 77 16.92 11.90 -10.12
N GLN A 78 17.51 11.49 -9.00
CA GLN A 78 18.42 12.33 -8.19
C GLN A 78 19.75 12.64 -8.84
N GLY A 79 20.12 11.95 -9.92
CA GLY A 79 21.38 12.11 -10.63
C GLY A 79 22.37 10.96 -10.43
N GLY A 80 23.52 11.04 -11.11
CA GLY A 80 24.57 10.03 -11.05
C GLY A 80 25.38 10.05 -9.74
N LYS A 81 26.40 9.17 -9.65
CA LYS A 81 27.23 8.97 -8.44
C LYS A 81 27.80 10.26 -7.84
N TRP A 82 28.29 11.20 -8.65
CA TRP A 82 28.82 12.47 -8.18
C TRP A 82 27.74 13.39 -7.58
N SER A 83 26.57 13.47 -8.21
CA SER A 83 25.43 14.21 -7.67
C SER A 83 24.97 13.65 -6.32
N LEU A 84 24.93 12.32 -6.20
CA LEU A 84 24.59 11.65 -4.94
C LEU A 84 25.63 11.92 -3.85
N LEU A 85 26.92 11.94 -4.19
CA LEU A 85 27.99 12.26 -3.25
C LEU A 85 27.86 13.69 -2.70
N MET A 86 27.58 14.67 -3.56
CA MET A 86 27.37 16.07 -3.13
C MET A 86 26.12 16.21 -2.26
N LYS A 87 25.08 15.45 -2.53
CA LYS A 87 23.85 15.46 -1.75
C LYS A 87 23.99 14.88 -0.33
N ILE A 88 25.09 14.19 -0.03
CA ILE A 88 25.40 13.80 1.38
C ILE A 88 25.54 15.06 2.24
N PHE A 89 26.10 16.12 1.70
CA PHE A 89 26.32 17.37 2.43
C PHE A 89 25.13 18.32 2.36
N ALA A 90 24.42 18.37 1.22
CA ALA A 90 23.25 19.22 1.05
C ALA A 90 22.25 18.58 0.07
N ASN A 91 21.12 18.13 0.58
CA ASN A 91 20.06 17.50 -0.22
C ASN A 91 18.77 18.33 -0.18
N PRO A 92 18.52 19.16 -1.19
CA PRO A 92 17.32 20.02 -1.25
C PRO A 92 16.02 19.25 -1.51
N ASN A 93 16.11 17.96 -1.90
CA ASN A 93 14.96 17.12 -2.22
C ASN A 93 14.50 16.27 -1.02
N LEU A 94 14.92 16.59 0.20
CA LEU A 94 14.45 15.93 1.41
C LEU A 94 13.18 16.61 1.93
N PRO A 95 12.15 15.86 2.29
CA PRO A 95 11.03 16.40 3.05
C PRO A 95 11.51 16.98 4.38
N GLN A 96 11.01 18.16 4.70
CA GLN A 96 11.23 18.84 5.98
C GLN A 96 10.05 18.57 6.92
N ILE A 97 10.13 19.04 8.16
CA ILE A 97 9.07 18.81 9.13
C ILE A 97 7.74 19.47 8.70
N ASP A 98 7.81 20.59 7.98
CA ASP A 98 6.64 21.31 7.47
C ASP A 98 5.92 20.57 6.33
N ASP A 99 6.61 19.66 5.65
CA ASP A 99 6.00 18.76 4.65
C ASP A 99 5.25 17.60 5.32
N TYR A 100 5.50 17.38 6.61
CA TYR A 100 4.75 16.46 7.47
C TYR A 100 3.85 17.25 8.43
N TYR A 101 2.93 16.53 9.08
CA TYR A 101 2.12 17.12 10.14
C TYR A 101 2.83 16.97 11.48
N GLU A 102 2.79 17.99 12.29
CA GLU A 102 3.36 17.96 13.63
C GLU A 102 2.63 16.92 14.48
N PRO A 103 3.32 15.90 14.99
CA PRO A 103 2.70 14.89 15.84
C PRO A 103 2.34 15.48 17.20
N PHE A 104 1.17 15.13 17.69
CA PHE A 104 0.65 15.64 18.96
C PHE A 104 0.00 14.53 19.80
N THR A 105 -0.12 14.81 21.08
CA THR A 105 -0.94 14.06 22.03
C THR A 105 -1.82 15.02 22.82
N PHE A 106 -2.77 14.49 23.55
CA PHE A 106 -3.56 15.32 24.47
C PHE A 106 -2.97 15.29 25.87
N ASP A 107 -3.20 16.35 26.63
CA ASP A 107 -2.76 16.51 28.02
C ASP A 107 -3.67 15.72 28.97
N TYR A 108 -3.59 14.39 28.89
CA TYR A 108 -4.44 13.47 29.65
C TYR A 108 -4.24 13.57 31.15
N ASP A 109 -3.02 13.87 31.62
CA ASP A 109 -2.72 14.04 33.05
C ASP A 109 -3.51 15.19 33.63
N HIS A 110 -3.75 16.24 32.85
CA HIS A 110 -4.59 17.35 33.26
C HIS A 110 -6.05 16.94 33.50
N LEU A 111 -6.60 16.05 32.68
CA LEU A 111 -7.94 15.51 32.84
C LEU A 111 -8.06 14.68 34.11
N GLN A 112 -7.04 13.91 34.46
CA GLN A 112 -7.03 13.04 35.62
C GLN A 112 -6.76 13.78 36.92
N SER A 113 -5.96 14.85 36.86
CA SER A 113 -5.52 15.62 38.03
C SER A 113 -6.29 16.94 38.24
N ALA A 114 -7.20 17.29 37.34
CA ALA A 114 -7.96 18.52 37.44
C ALA A 114 -8.82 18.55 38.71
N PRO A 115 -8.82 19.67 39.45
CA PRO A 115 -9.68 19.82 40.62
C PRO A 115 -11.15 19.80 40.20
N GLU A 116 -12.02 19.44 41.14
CA GLU A 116 -13.45 19.52 40.92
C GLU A 116 -13.87 20.98 40.63
N MET A 117 -14.58 21.19 39.55
CA MET A 117 -14.99 22.51 39.07
C MET A 117 -16.34 22.44 38.35
N GLN A 118 -16.98 23.61 38.19
CA GLN A 118 -18.31 23.70 37.54
C GLN A 118 -18.32 23.28 36.07
N HIS A 119 -17.17 23.34 35.39
CA HIS A 119 -17.03 22.97 33.99
C HIS A 119 -16.12 21.77 33.87
N ALA A 120 -16.44 20.87 32.96
CA ALA A 120 -15.60 19.73 32.66
C ALA A 120 -14.21 20.18 32.15
N PRO A 121 -13.11 19.60 32.65
CA PRO A 121 -11.78 19.91 32.15
C PRO A 121 -11.66 19.44 30.71
N THR A 122 -10.94 20.19 29.89
CA THR A 122 -10.70 19.85 28.47
C THR A 122 -9.23 19.48 28.27
N ALA A 123 -8.99 18.33 27.68
CA ALA A 123 -7.65 17.97 27.23
C ALA A 123 -7.17 18.94 26.15
N ARG A 124 -5.98 19.49 26.33
CA ARG A 124 -5.35 20.37 25.33
C ARG A 124 -4.29 19.61 24.52
N PRO A 125 -4.19 19.89 23.22
CA PRO A 125 -3.16 19.26 22.40
C PRO A 125 -1.77 19.75 22.80
N ARG A 126 -0.82 18.83 22.79
CA ARG A 126 0.59 19.09 23.11
C ARG A 126 1.46 18.46 22.03
N SER A 127 2.38 19.23 21.49
CA SER A 127 3.34 18.76 20.51
C SER A 127 4.21 17.64 21.10
N LEU A 128 4.40 16.56 20.34
CA LEU A 128 5.35 15.49 20.68
C LEU A 128 6.80 15.88 20.33
N ILE A 129 7.01 16.98 19.58
CA ILE A 129 8.32 17.49 19.21
C ILE A 129 8.82 18.49 20.24
N THR A 130 8.01 19.53 20.51
CA THR A 130 8.41 20.63 21.40
C THR A 130 8.01 20.41 22.85
N GLY A 131 7.05 19.52 23.11
CA GLY A 131 6.44 19.30 24.43
C GLY A 131 5.52 20.45 24.88
N GLN A 132 5.31 21.48 24.06
CA GLN A 132 4.49 22.63 24.39
C GLN A 132 3.04 22.45 23.93
N ARG A 133 2.12 23.21 24.50
CA ARG A 133 0.73 23.27 24.04
C ARG A 133 0.67 23.85 22.64
N MET A 134 -0.17 23.24 21.82
CA MET A 134 -0.42 23.71 20.45
C MET A 134 -1.64 24.63 20.46
N GLU A 135 -1.53 25.76 19.78
CA GLU A 135 -2.65 26.69 19.60
C GLU A 135 -3.60 26.21 18.51
N LYS A 136 -3.04 25.53 17.50
CA LYS A 136 -3.77 24.96 16.36
C LYS A 136 -3.35 23.51 16.18
N ILE A 137 -4.31 22.63 15.98
CA ILE A 137 -4.08 21.27 15.52
C ILE A 137 -4.18 21.29 14.00
N GLU A 138 -3.06 21.01 13.31
CA GLU A 138 -3.09 20.55 11.94
C GLU A 138 -3.22 19.04 11.98
N TRP A 139 -4.31 18.55 11.42
CA TRP A 139 -4.61 17.13 11.44
C TRP A 139 -3.54 16.32 10.75
N GLY A 140 -3.26 15.13 11.27
CA GLY A 140 -2.32 14.19 10.69
C GLY A 140 -2.79 13.66 9.32
N PRO A 141 -2.02 12.74 8.70
CA PRO A 141 -2.08 12.40 7.28
C PRO A 141 -3.43 11.93 6.72
N ASN A 142 -4.48 11.94 7.49
CA ASN A 142 -5.75 11.30 7.15
C ASN A 142 -6.97 12.11 7.56
N TRP A 143 -6.82 13.40 7.88
CA TRP A 143 -7.91 14.13 8.52
C TRP A 143 -8.20 15.41 7.75
N GLU A 144 -9.09 16.24 8.19
CA GLU A 144 -9.79 17.31 7.51
C GLU A 144 -9.11 18.05 6.35
N GLU A 145 -7.86 18.47 6.47
CA GLU A 145 -7.18 19.15 5.35
C GLU A 145 -6.92 18.23 4.16
N ILE A 146 -6.98 16.92 4.40
CA ILE A 146 -6.78 15.87 3.40
C ILE A 146 -8.11 15.24 3.00
N LEU A 147 -9.12 15.28 3.89
CA LEU A 147 -10.48 14.76 3.65
C LEU A 147 -11.36 15.69 2.81
N GLY A 148 -10.82 16.54 2.03
CA GLY A 148 -11.63 17.36 1.20
C GLY A 148 -11.69 18.80 1.66
N GLY A 149 -10.72 19.23 2.43
CA GLY A 149 -10.49 20.63 2.70
C GLY A 149 -10.60 21.51 1.47
N GLU A 150 -10.36 22.75 1.57
CA GLU A 150 -10.56 23.78 0.55
C GLU A 150 -10.23 23.29 -0.88
N PHE A 151 -11.09 23.57 -1.84
CA PHE A 151 -10.93 23.26 -3.26
C PHE A 151 -9.52 23.61 -3.78
N ALA A 152 -8.96 24.75 -3.31
CA ALA A 152 -7.61 25.17 -3.68
C ALA A 152 -6.54 24.13 -3.39
N LYS A 153 -6.66 23.38 -2.29
CA LYS A 153 -5.70 22.32 -1.94
C LYS A 153 -5.92 21.04 -2.77
N ARG A 154 -7.14 20.72 -3.11
CA ARG A 154 -7.47 19.54 -3.95
C ARG A 154 -7.12 19.77 -5.42
N SER A 155 -7.27 20.99 -5.91
CA SER A 155 -7.02 21.34 -7.31
C SER A 155 -5.54 21.23 -7.72
N VAL A 156 -4.61 21.20 -6.75
CA VAL A 156 -3.17 21.01 -7.02
C VAL A 156 -2.75 19.54 -7.08
N ASP A 157 -3.68 18.60 -6.92
CA ASP A 157 -3.40 17.18 -7.10
C ASP A 157 -2.88 16.92 -8.53
N PRO A 158 -1.67 16.35 -8.70
CA PRO A 158 -1.05 16.19 -10.02
C PRO A 158 -1.81 15.22 -10.93
N ASN A 159 -2.68 14.36 -10.37
CA ASN A 159 -3.51 13.45 -11.17
C ASN A 159 -4.59 14.19 -11.97
N PHE A 160 -4.79 15.48 -11.74
CA PHE A 160 -5.57 16.36 -12.61
C PHE A 160 -4.79 16.86 -13.84
N ASP A 161 -3.61 16.33 -14.11
CA ASP A 161 -2.89 16.71 -15.32
C ASP A 161 -3.73 16.42 -16.59
N GLY A 162 -3.73 17.41 -17.50
CA GLY A 162 -4.53 17.37 -18.71
C GLY A 162 -6.04 17.57 -18.54
N PHE A 163 -6.53 17.98 -17.34
CA PHE A 163 -7.91 18.42 -17.15
C PHE A 163 -8.05 19.92 -17.42
N GLU A 164 -9.15 20.29 -18.08
CA GLU A 164 -9.53 21.69 -18.23
C GLU A 164 -9.98 22.31 -16.88
N ALA A 165 -9.84 23.63 -16.73
CA ALA A 165 -10.22 24.33 -15.51
C ALA A 165 -11.68 24.12 -15.10
N ALA A 166 -12.59 24.07 -16.09
CA ALA A 166 -14.01 23.78 -15.85
C ALA A 166 -14.26 22.35 -15.34
N GLN A 167 -13.50 21.37 -15.85
CA GLN A 167 -13.58 19.98 -15.39
C GLN A 167 -13.04 19.85 -13.96
N LYS A 168 -11.91 20.53 -13.65
CA LYS A 168 -11.37 20.57 -12.28
C LYS A 168 -12.36 21.21 -11.30
N ALA A 169 -13.00 22.30 -11.68
CA ALA A 169 -14.01 22.97 -10.86
C ALA A 169 -15.21 22.03 -10.60
N MET A 170 -15.71 21.37 -11.65
CA MET A 170 -16.85 20.45 -11.53
C MET A 170 -16.55 19.28 -10.60
N VAL A 171 -15.36 18.69 -10.67
CA VAL A 171 -14.93 17.59 -9.79
C VAL A 171 -14.63 18.10 -8.38
N GLY A 172 -14.16 19.33 -8.24
CA GLY A 172 -13.75 19.91 -6.96
C GLY A 172 -14.89 20.54 -6.15
N GLU A 173 -15.86 21.18 -6.82
CA GLU A 173 -17.01 21.84 -6.16
C GLU A 173 -18.03 20.84 -5.63
N PHE A 174 -18.17 19.70 -6.30
CA PHE A 174 -19.06 18.63 -5.85
C PHE A 174 -18.28 17.59 -5.05
N GLU A 175 -18.08 17.79 -3.76
CA GLU A 175 -17.49 16.81 -2.85
C GLU A 175 -18.10 15.41 -2.99
N ASN A 176 -19.35 15.33 -3.35
CA ASN A 176 -20.08 14.08 -3.57
C ASN A 176 -19.92 13.49 -4.98
N THR A 177 -19.16 14.11 -5.88
CA THR A 177 -19.05 13.61 -7.26
C THR A 177 -18.01 12.52 -7.38
N PHE A 178 -16.83 12.74 -6.81
CA PHE A 178 -15.76 11.74 -6.77
C PHE A 178 -14.81 11.99 -5.60
N MET A 179 -14.79 11.07 -4.70
CA MET A 179 -13.81 10.98 -3.64
C MET A 179 -13.51 9.51 -3.37
N MET A 180 -12.25 9.17 -3.19
CA MET A 180 -11.83 7.84 -2.77
C MET A 180 -10.79 7.92 -1.67
N TYR A 181 -10.63 6.83 -0.95
CA TYR A 181 -9.56 6.66 0.02
C TYR A 181 -8.43 5.84 -0.57
N LEU A 182 -7.19 6.33 -0.43
CA LEU A 182 -5.98 5.69 -0.92
C LEU A 182 -5.09 5.29 0.27
N PRO A 183 -5.19 4.05 0.76
CA PRO A 183 -4.24 3.54 1.73
C PRO A 183 -2.86 3.39 1.09
N ARG A 184 -1.83 4.00 1.68
CA ARG A 184 -0.46 3.97 1.17
C ARG A 184 0.52 3.41 2.18
N LEU A 185 1.39 2.55 1.72
CA LEU A 185 2.50 1.99 2.48
C LEU A 185 3.75 1.91 1.57
N CYS A 186 4.81 1.27 2.02
CA CYS A 186 5.94 0.99 1.13
C CYS A 186 5.54 -0.03 0.07
N GLU A 187 5.84 0.27 -1.18
CA GLU A 187 5.48 -0.56 -2.34
C GLU A 187 6.37 -1.81 -2.51
N HIS A 188 7.44 -1.96 -1.73
CA HIS A 188 8.41 -3.06 -1.81
C HIS A 188 8.80 -3.44 -3.25
N CYS A 189 9.09 -2.43 -4.04
CA CYS A 189 9.26 -2.45 -5.50
C CYS A 189 10.20 -3.57 -6.00
N LEU A 190 9.97 -4.06 -7.23
CA LEU A 190 10.91 -4.96 -7.93
C LEU A 190 12.19 -4.22 -8.34
N ASN A 191 12.05 -2.95 -8.76
CA ASN A 191 13.15 -2.06 -9.13
C ASN A 191 13.26 -0.86 -8.15
N PRO A 192 13.74 -1.07 -6.91
CA PRO A 192 13.64 -0.07 -5.87
C PRO A 192 14.67 1.06 -6.03
N ALA A 193 14.20 2.27 -6.41
CA ALA A 193 15.05 3.45 -6.53
C ALA A 193 15.73 3.84 -5.19
N CYS A 194 15.10 3.53 -4.06
CA CYS A 194 15.67 3.76 -2.74
C CYS A 194 16.91 2.90 -2.45
N VAL A 195 16.94 1.66 -2.95
CA VAL A 195 18.12 0.77 -2.85
C VAL A 195 19.25 1.34 -3.69
N ALA A 196 18.96 1.71 -4.94
CA ALA A 196 19.95 2.29 -5.84
C ALA A 196 20.50 3.64 -5.35
N SER A 197 19.73 4.37 -4.55
CA SER A 197 20.12 5.67 -4.01
C SER A 197 20.97 5.59 -2.75
N CYS A 198 21.18 4.41 -2.16
CA CYS A 198 21.88 4.27 -0.90
C CYS A 198 23.39 4.07 -1.12
N PRO A 199 24.27 5.05 -0.79
CA PRO A 199 25.70 4.89 -1.02
C PRO A 199 26.37 3.84 -0.11
N SER A 200 25.80 3.58 1.07
CA SER A 200 26.34 2.59 2.01
C SER A 200 25.86 1.16 1.76
N GLY A 201 24.91 0.96 0.81
CA GLY A 201 24.30 -0.34 0.57
C GLY A 201 23.50 -0.89 1.77
N SER A 202 23.13 -0.03 2.73
CA SER A 202 22.37 -0.44 3.91
C SER A 202 20.92 -0.82 3.61
N ILE A 203 20.33 -0.26 2.55
CA ILE A 203 19.00 -0.65 2.11
C ILE A 203 19.13 -1.73 1.03
N TYR A 204 18.40 -2.80 1.19
CA TYR A 204 18.50 -3.98 0.34
C TYR A 204 17.15 -4.66 0.15
N LYS A 205 17.05 -5.47 -0.88
CA LYS A 205 15.90 -6.32 -1.16
C LYS A 205 16.25 -7.75 -0.75
N ARG A 206 15.43 -8.37 0.08
CA ARG A 206 15.60 -9.76 0.47
C ARG A 206 15.36 -10.67 -0.74
N GLU A 207 16.14 -11.72 -0.88
CA GLU A 207 15.99 -12.66 -2.00
C GLU A 207 14.86 -13.66 -1.76
N GLU A 208 14.61 -14.02 -0.52
CA GLU A 208 13.66 -15.04 -0.12
C GLU A 208 12.18 -14.61 -0.27
N ASP A 209 11.85 -13.34 -0.04
CA ASP A 209 10.47 -12.85 -0.06
C ASP A 209 10.27 -11.52 -0.80
N GLY A 210 11.35 -10.95 -1.30
CA GLY A 210 11.33 -9.68 -2.01
C GLY A 210 11.08 -8.44 -1.15
N ILE A 211 11.05 -8.56 0.17
CA ILE A 211 10.83 -7.43 1.07
C ILE A 211 12.06 -6.52 1.08
N VAL A 212 11.86 -5.23 0.93
CA VAL A 212 12.96 -4.24 1.00
C VAL A 212 13.12 -3.79 2.44
N LEU A 213 14.33 -3.98 2.98
CA LEU A 213 14.69 -3.66 4.36
C LEU A 213 15.88 -2.69 4.43
N ILE A 214 16.14 -2.18 5.64
CA ILE A 214 17.29 -1.33 5.95
C ILE A 214 18.07 -2.00 7.07
N ASP A 215 19.33 -2.35 6.77
CA ASP A 215 20.30 -2.79 7.75
C ASP A 215 20.67 -1.58 8.63
N GLN A 216 20.25 -1.62 9.89
CA GLN A 216 20.42 -0.51 10.82
C GLN A 216 21.90 -0.31 11.21
N ASP A 217 22.71 -1.35 11.20
CA ASP A 217 24.14 -1.26 11.56
C ASP A 217 24.94 -0.57 10.44
N LYS A 218 24.60 -0.85 9.18
CA LYS A 218 25.20 -0.24 8.00
C LYS A 218 24.66 1.14 7.66
N CYS A 219 23.48 1.50 8.14
CA CYS A 219 22.87 2.79 7.86
C CYS A 219 23.71 3.95 8.44
N ARG A 220 24.08 4.91 7.59
CA ARG A 220 24.88 6.10 7.98
C ARG A 220 24.03 7.38 8.09
N GLY A 221 22.72 7.28 7.96
CA GLY A 221 21.81 8.42 8.14
C GLY A 221 21.88 9.49 7.03
N TRP A 222 22.45 9.21 5.87
CA TRP A 222 22.59 10.19 4.78
C TRP A 222 21.27 10.55 4.09
N ARG A 223 20.19 9.86 4.38
CA ARG A 223 18.82 10.13 3.91
C ARG A 223 18.61 10.11 2.39
N MET A 224 19.58 9.59 1.60
CA MET A 224 19.45 9.48 0.15
C MET A 224 18.28 8.58 -0.26
N CYS A 225 18.00 7.54 0.51
CA CYS A 225 16.85 6.66 0.31
C CYS A 225 15.50 7.38 0.52
N VAL A 226 15.45 8.39 1.41
CA VAL A 226 14.24 9.19 1.66
C VAL A 226 13.90 10.01 0.41
N SER A 227 14.88 10.72 -0.16
CA SER A 227 14.65 11.47 -1.41
C SER A 227 14.49 10.54 -2.61
N GLY A 228 15.21 9.40 -2.66
CA GLY A 228 15.14 8.43 -3.77
C GLY A 228 13.81 7.68 -3.89
N CYS A 229 13.07 7.51 -2.78
CA CYS A 229 11.75 6.90 -2.82
C CYS A 229 10.73 7.86 -3.45
N PRO A 230 10.09 7.53 -4.59
CA PRO A 230 9.08 8.42 -5.17
C PRO A 230 7.80 8.46 -4.33
N TYR A 231 7.47 7.37 -3.64
CA TYR A 231 6.30 7.27 -2.76
C TYR A 231 6.51 7.92 -1.39
N LYS A 232 7.72 8.41 -1.07
CA LYS A 232 8.08 9.05 0.22
C LYS A 232 7.71 8.21 1.44
N LYS A 233 7.88 6.89 1.34
CA LYS A 233 7.59 5.92 2.42
C LYS A 233 8.84 5.45 3.19
N ILE A 234 9.88 6.28 3.19
CA ILE A 234 11.07 6.12 4.02
C ILE A 234 11.18 7.36 4.91
N TYR A 235 11.39 7.14 6.18
CA TYR A 235 11.42 8.17 7.22
C TYR A 235 12.78 8.17 7.89
N TYR A 236 13.11 9.26 8.54
CA TYR A 236 14.34 9.39 9.29
C TYR A 236 14.05 9.41 10.79
N ASN A 237 14.66 8.56 11.55
CA ASN A 237 14.55 8.57 12.99
C ASN A 237 15.56 9.57 13.57
N TRP A 238 15.06 10.68 14.06
CA TRP A 238 15.87 11.78 14.59
C TRP A 238 16.61 11.44 15.87
N LYS A 239 16.12 10.44 16.62
CA LYS A 239 16.79 9.96 17.85
C LYS A 239 17.94 9.03 17.54
N SER A 240 17.74 8.04 16.66
CA SER A 240 18.76 7.05 16.31
C SER A 240 19.71 7.52 15.19
N GLY A 241 19.35 8.56 14.43
CA GLY A 241 20.10 9.01 13.25
C GLY A 241 20.04 8.05 12.07
N LYS A 242 19.04 7.17 12.01
CA LYS A 242 18.90 6.11 11.00
C LYS A 242 17.64 6.28 10.16
N ALA A 243 17.66 5.73 8.95
CA ALA A 243 16.46 5.66 8.12
C ALA A 243 15.61 4.44 8.52
N GLU A 244 14.29 4.61 8.46
CA GLU A 244 13.32 3.57 8.78
C GLU A 244 12.16 3.58 7.80
N LYS A 245 11.54 2.42 7.59
CA LYS A 245 10.40 2.26 6.68
C LYS A 245 9.57 1.05 7.04
N CYS A 246 8.40 0.93 6.40
CA CYS A 246 7.59 -0.29 6.48
C CYS A 246 8.46 -1.52 6.16
N ILE A 247 8.45 -2.50 7.06
CA ILE A 247 9.17 -3.77 6.93
C ILE A 247 8.25 -4.90 6.45
N PHE A 248 7.04 -4.59 5.98
CA PHE A 248 6.00 -5.54 5.58
C PHE A 248 5.63 -6.52 6.69
N CYS A 249 5.86 -6.17 7.94
CA CYS A 249 5.73 -7.04 9.12
C CYS A 249 6.39 -8.41 8.93
N TYR A 250 7.59 -8.46 8.32
CA TYR A 250 8.24 -9.71 7.93
C TYR A 250 8.29 -10.78 9.04
N PRO A 251 8.44 -10.46 10.34
CA PRO A 251 8.42 -11.49 11.37
C PRO A 251 7.07 -12.23 11.44
N ARG A 252 5.96 -11.53 11.12
CA ARG A 252 4.64 -12.15 11.03
C ARG A 252 4.48 -12.94 9.73
N ILE A 253 4.97 -12.40 8.62
CA ILE A 253 4.96 -13.08 7.32
C ILE A 253 5.70 -14.41 7.40
N GLU A 254 6.87 -14.43 8.02
CA GLU A 254 7.67 -15.65 8.23
C GLU A 254 6.93 -16.70 9.08
N ALA A 255 6.06 -16.26 9.97
CA ALA A 255 5.17 -17.10 10.75
C ALA A 255 3.86 -17.47 10.03
N GLY A 256 3.70 -17.12 8.76
CA GLY A 256 2.47 -17.36 8.00
C GLY A 256 1.29 -16.46 8.40
N GLN A 257 1.58 -15.35 9.10
CA GLN A 257 0.57 -14.41 9.56
C GLN A 257 0.53 -13.15 8.68
N PRO A 258 -0.64 -12.54 8.49
CA PRO A 258 -0.75 -11.31 7.71
C PRO A 258 -0.08 -10.12 8.42
N THR A 259 0.20 -9.07 7.64
CA THR A 259 0.66 -7.80 8.18
C THR A 259 -0.39 -7.21 9.13
N VAL A 260 0.04 -6.49 10.15
CA VAL A 260 -0.87 -5.88 11.14
C VAL A 260 -1.97 -5.03 10.47
N CYS A 261 -1.58 -4.21 9.50
CA CYS A 261 -2.53 -3.36 8.77
C CYS A 261 -3.52 -4.14 7.89
N SER A 262 -3.20 -5.38 7.50
CA SER A 262 -4.10 -6.25 6.74
C SER A 262 -5.08 -6.97 7.65
N GLU A 263 -4.60 -7.46 8.76
CA GLU A 263 -5.42 -8.20 9.73
C GLU A 263 -6.46 -7.29 10.40
N THR A 264 -6.07 -6.08 10.78
CA THR A 264 -6.94 -5.10 11.46
C THR A 264 -7.87 -4.33 10.52
N CYS A 265 -7.84 -4.63 9.22
CA CYS A 265 -8.64 -3.91 8.24
C CYS A 265 -10.13 -4.25 8.36
N VAL A 266 -10.95 -3.29 8.81
CA VAL A 266 -12.40 -3.44 9.01
C VAL A 266 -13.11 -3.77 7.69
N GLY A 267 -12.77 -3.08 6.60
CA GLY A 267 -13.36 -3.29 5.27
C GLY A 267 -12.88 -4.55 4.55
N ARG A 268 -11.94 -5.31 5.13
CA ARG A 268 -11.36 -6.51 4.52
C ARG A 268 -10.81 -6.26 3.11
N ILE A 269 -10.18 -5.09 2.91
CA ILE A 269 -9.73 -4.64 1.60
C ILE A 269 -8.34 -5.14 1.21
N ARG A 270 -7.62 -5.79 2.13
CA ARG A 270 -6.20 -6.14 1.94
C ARG A 270 -6.05 -7.64 1.72
N TYR A 271 -5.27 -7.97 0.71
CA TYR A 271 -4.98 -9.32 0.25
C TYR A 271 -3.48 -9.52 0.21
N LEU A 272 -2.97 -10.65 0.64
CA LEU A 272 -1.56 -11.01 0.64
C LEU A 272 -1.37 -12.33 -0.09
N GLY A 273 -0.37 -12.40 -0.94
CA GLY A 273 -0.06 -13.61 -1.68
C GLY A 273 1.30 -13.52 -2.37
N VAL A 274 1.75 -14.64 -2.89
CA VAL A 274 3.04 -14.77 -3.57
C VAL A 274 2.86 -14.55 -5.07
N LEU A 275 3.83 -13.85 -5.68
CA LEU A 275 3.98 -13.72 -7.12
C LEU A 275 5.33 -14.32 -7.53
N LEU A 276 5.32 -15.16 -8.56
CA LEU A 276 6.54 -15.60 -9.25
C LEU A 276 6.86 -14.64 -10.40
N TYR A 277 8.13 -14.31 -10.57
CA TYR A 277 8.54 -13.38 -11.62
C TYR A 277 9.92 -13.74 -12.19
N ASP A 278 10.16 -13.31 -13.44
CA ASP A 278 11.46 -13.44 -14.10
C ASP A 278 12.36 -12.26 -13.73
N ALA A 279 13.36 -12.52 -12.90
CA ALA A 279 14.28 -11.50 -12.41
C ALA A 279 15.15 -10.90 -13.54
N ASP A 280 15.41 -11.65 -14.62
CA ASP A 280 16.24 -11.18 -15.73
C ASP A 280 15.53 -10.09 -16.56
N ARG A 281 14.18 -10.02 -16.51
CA ARG A 281 13.38 -9.08 -17.29
C ARG A 281 13.05 -7.76 -16.56
N ILE A 282 13.43 -7.62 -15.29
CA ILE A 282 13.13 -6.40 -14.50
C ILE A 282 13.70 -5.14 -15.16
N ALA A 283 14.97 -5.19 -15.62
CA ALA A 283 15.62 -4.03 -16.22
C ALA A 283 14.97 -3.65 -17.57
N GLU A 284 14.60 -4.64 -18.38
CA GLU A 284 13.88 -4.47 -19.63
C GLU A 284 12.53 -3.78 -19.40
N ALA A 285 11.71 -4.33 -18.50
CA ALA A 285 10.40 -3.77 -18.17
C ALA A 285 10.47 -2.33 -17.62
N ALA A 286 11.45 -2.04 -16.76
CA ALA A 286 11.63 -0.69 -16.21
C ALA A 286 12.14 0.33 -17.25
N SER A 287 12.73 -0.13 -18.37
CA SER A 287 13.35 0.72 -19.40
C SER A 287 12.51 0.93 -20.66
N VAL A 288 11.27 0.44 -20.72
CA VAL A 288 10.37 0.66 -21.87
C VAL A 288 10.23 2.15 -22.19
N THR A 289 10.07 2.45 -23.48
CA THR A 289 10.13 3.84 -23.96
C THR A 289 8.93 4.65 -23.50
N ASN A 290 7.72 4.14 -23.74
CA ASN A 290 6.51 4.85 -23.38
C ASN A 290 6.12 4.53 -21.94
N GLU A 291 5.73 5.51 -21.18
CA GLU A 291 5.32 5.34 -19.78
C GLU A 291 4.00 4.57 -19.66
N THR A 292 3.12 4.71 -20.63
CA THR A 292 1.86 3.96 -20.75
C THR A 292 2.06 2.46 -20.91
N ASP A 293 3.22 2.03 -21.45
CA ASP A 293 3.53 0.60 -21.62
C ASP A 293 4.04 -0.06 -20.33
N LEU A 294 4.39 0.72 -19.30
CA LEU A 294 5.00 0.22 -18.05
C LEU A 294 4.10 -0.76 -17.30
N TYR A 295 2.79 -0.52 -17.27
CA TYR A 295 1.85 -1.45 -16.66
C TYR A 295 1.90 -2.83 -17.34
N LYS A 296 1.81 -2.86 -18.67
CA LYS A 296 1.91 -4.11 -19.44
C LYS A 296 3.27 -4.77 -19.26
N ALA A 297 4.35 -3.99 -19.37
CA ALA A 297 5.70 -4.49 -19.18
C ALA A 297 5.91 -5.11 -17.78
N GLN A 298 5.30 -4.55 -16.75
CA GLN A 298 5.33 -5.12 -15.41
C GLN A 298 4.52 -6.42 -15.32
N LEU A 299 3.37 -6.52 -15.96
CA LEU A 299 2.60 -7.77 -16.00
C LEU A 299 3.36 -8.88 -16.72
N ASP A 300 4.05 -8.55 -17.80
CA ASP A 300 4.79 -9.51 -18.63
C ASP A 300 6.01 -10.15 -17.94
N ILE A 301 6.44 -9.65 -16.78
CA ILE A 301 7.48 -10.28 -15.96
C ILE A 301 6.92 -11.36 -15.02
N PHE A 302 5.63 -11.32 -14.70
CA PHE A 302 5.05 -12.32 -13.83
C PHE A 302 4.84 -13.64 -14.58
N LEU A 303 5.09 -14.72 -13.85
CA LEU A 303 5.07 -16.08 -14.39
C LEU A 303 3.84 -16.81 -13.89
N ASP A 304 3.27 -17.65 -14.75
CA ASP A 304 2.12 -18.49 -14.39
C ASP A 304 2.55 -19.59 -13.41
N PRO A 305 2.04 -19.58 -12.16
CA PRO A 305 2.37 -20.60 -11.17
C PRO A 305 1.76 -21.98 -11.47
N HIS A 306 0.93 -22.09 -12.51
CA HIS A 306 0.35 -23.35 -12.97
C HIS A 306 1.13 -23.95 -14.16
N ASP A 307 2.04 -23.22 -14.79
CA ASP A 307 2.89 -23.75 -15.86
C ASP A 307 3.95 -24.70 -15.29
N PRO A 308 3.96 -26.00 -15.68
CA PRO A 308 4.93 -26.96 -15.21
C PRO A 308 6.40 -26.55 -15.44
N LYS A 309 6.68 -25.83 -16.53
CA LYS A 309 8.04 -25.35 -16.84
C LYS A 309 8.50 -24.26 -15.87
N VAL A 310 7.60 -23.38 -15.50
CA VAL A 310 7.86 -22.34 -14.50
C VAL A 310 8.13 -22.97 -13.13
N ILE A 311 7.33 -23.95 -12.75
CA ILE A 311 7.48 -24.66 -11.47
C ILE A 311 8.78 -25.46 -11.41
N GLU A 312 9.15 -26.15 -12.50
CA GLU A 312 10.41 -26.87 -12.57
C GLU A 312 11.60 -25.93 -12.44
N GLN A 313 11.61 -24.82 -13.20
CA GLN A 313 12.66 -23.83 -13.10
C GLN A 313 12.71 -23.17 -11.70
N ALA A 314 11.57 -22.89 -11.12
CA ALA A 314 11.49 -22.31 -9.77
C ALA A 314 12.10 -23.22 -8.69
N ARG A 315 11.91 -24.55 -8.82
CA ARG A 315 12.57 -25.54 -7.96
C ARG A 315 14.09 -25.57 -8.17
N LEU A 316 14.55 -25.50 -9.42
CA LEU A 316 15.97 -25.40 -9.75
C LEU A 316 16.60 -24.13 -9.19
N ASP A 317 15.86 -23.02 -9.18
CA ASP A 317 16.27 -21.73 -8.63
C ASP A 317 16.15 -21.68 -7.07
N GLY A 318 15.73 -22.78 -6.43
CA GLY A 318 15.73 -22.95 -4.97
C GLY A 318 14.48 -22.42 -4.26
N ILE A 319 13.36 -22.21 -4.97
CA ILE A 319 12.12 -21.76 -4.33
C ILE A 319 11.44 -22.95 -3.61
N PRO A 320 11.15 -22.86 -2.30
CA PRO A 320 10.53 -23.93 -1.53
C PRO A 320 9.11 -24.27 -2.01
N GLU A 321 8.68 -25.54 -1.89
CA GLU A 321 7.36 -25.99 -2.36
C GLU A 321 6.20 -25.23 -1.71
N ALA A 322 6.32 -24.86 -0.43
CA ALA A 322 5.30 -24.06 0.26
C ALA A 322 5.07 -22.68 -0.41
N TRP A 323 6.11 -22.10 -1.00
CA TRP A 323 6.02 -20.87 -1.76
C TRP A 323 5.35 -21.06 -3.12
N LEU A 324 5.65 -22.19 -3.79
CA LEU A 324 5.01 -22.55 -5.07
C LEU A 324 3.53 -22.84 -4.89
N GLU A 325 3.16 -23.54 -3.83
CA GLU A 325 1.76 -23.78 -3.47
C GLU A 325 1.03 -22.47 -3.15
N SER A 326 1.66 -21.59 -2.37
CA SER A 326 1.11 -20.26 -2.08
C SER A 326 0.96 -19.41 -3.32
N ALA A 327 1.88 -19.52 -4.28
CA ALA A 327 1.79 -18.79 -5.56
C ALA A 327 0.58 -19.25 -6.40
N ARG A 328 0.32 -20.56 -6.47
CA ARG A 328 -0.84 -21.12 -7.20
C ARG A 328 -2.18 -20.64 -6.64
N ASN A 329 -2.26 -20.43 -5.34
CA ASN A 329 -3.47 -19.99 -4.66
C ASN A 329 -3.50 -18.49 -4.38
N SER A 330 -2.52 -17.74 -4.86
CA SER A 330 -2.30 -16.33 -4.55
C SER A 330 -3.45 -15.42 -4.98
N PRO A 331 -4.14 -14.74 -4.05
CA PRO A 331 -5.15 -13.75 -4.42
C PRO A 331 -4.53 -12.55 -5.14
N VAL A 332 -3.25 -12.26 -4.91
CA VAL A 332 -2.54 -11.19 -5.59
C VAL A 332 -2.32 -11.53 -7.06
N TYR A 333 -1.91 -12.77 -7.37
CA TYR A 333 -1.79 -13.24 -8.74
C TYR A 333 -3.13 -13.18 -9.48
N LYS A 334 -4.19 -13.72 -8.86
CA LYS A 334 -5.54 -13.70 -9.44
C LYS A 334 -6.00 -12.27 -9.79
N MET A 335 -5.88 -11.32 -8.86
CA MET A 335 -6.38 -9.97 -9.07
C MET A 335 -5.51 -9.13 -10.01
N ALA A 336 -4.19 -9.24 -9.94
CA ALA A 336 -3.28 -8.42 -10.73
C ALA A 336 -3.02 -8.98 -12.13
N VAL A 337 -2.86 -10.32 -12.26
CA VAL A 337 -2.40 -10.95 -13.49
C VAL A 337 -3.52 -11.67 -14.24
N ASP A 338 -4.29 -12.51 -13.56
CA ASP A 338 -5.36 -13.30 -14.18
C ASP A 338 -6.59 -12.45 -14.49
N TRP A 339 -7.20 -11.85 -13.46
CA TRP A 339 -8.40 -11.03 -13.63
C TRP A 339 -8.11 -9.59 -14.07
N LYS A 340 -6.89 -9.12 -13.91
CA LYS A 340 -6.43 -7.75 -14.26
C LYS A 340 -7.36 -6.65 -13.73
N VAL A 341 -7.80 -6.81 -12.49
CA VAL A 341 -8.63 -5.81 -11.78
C VAL A 341 -7.83 -4.98 -10.79
N ALA A 342 -6.59 -5.37 -10.50
CA ALA A 342 -5.68 -4.61 -9.65
C ALA A 342 -4.55 -3.98 -10.48
N LEU A 343 -4.26 -2.72 -10.22
CA LEU A 343 -3.35 -1.86 -10.98
C LEU A 343 -2.23 -1.32 -10.08
N PRO A 344 -1.02 -1.07 -10.59
CA PRO A 344 0.08 -0.50 -9.80
C PRO A 344 -0.12 0.99 -9.55
N LEU A 345 0.51 1.53 -8.50
CA LEU A 345 0.51 2.97 -8.21
C LEU A 345 1.68 3.65 -8.94
N HIS A 346 1.41 4.67 -9.75
CA HIS A 346 2.40 5.47 -10.46
C HIS A 346 3.49 4.65 -11.17
N PRO A 347 3.13 3.82 -12.16
CA PRO A 347 4.10 3.00 -12.88
C PRO A 347 5.18 3.84 -13.58
N GLU A 348 4.91 5.12 -13.94
CA GLU A 348 5.85 6.05 -14.56
C GLU A 348 7.08 6.33 -13.68
N TYR A 349 7.03 6.03 -12.38
CA TYR A 349 8.23 6.09 -11.54
C TYR A 349 9.24 4.96 -11.81
N ARG A 350 8.87 3.99 -12.65
CA ARG A 350 9.71 2.87 -13.12
C ARG A 350 10.28 2.00 -11.99
N THR A 351 9.60 1.99 -10.86
CA THR A 351 10.01 1.21 -9.68
C THR A 351 9.39 -0.17 -9.63
N LEU A 352 8.41 -0.46 -10.47
CA LEU A 352 7.66 -1.72 -10.52
C LEU A 352 7.11 -2.10 -9.13
N PRO A 353 6.09 -1.40 -8.63
CA PRO A 353 5.55 -1.60 -7.28
C PRO A 353 4.91 -2.99 -7.14
N MET A 354 4.97 -3.55 -5.91
CA MET A 354 4.39 -4.85 -5.56
C MET A 354 3.17 -4.74 -4.63
N VAL A 355 2.68 -3.52 -4.44
CA VAL A 355 1.36 -3.24 -3.88
C VAL A 355 0.47 -2.76 -5.02
N TRP A 356 -0.70 -3.37 -5.14
CA TRP A 356 -1.64 -3.19 -6.24
C TRP A 356 -2.95 -2.64 -5.73
N TYR A 357 -3.68 -1.93 -6.58
CA TYR A 357 -4.88 -1.22 -6.20
C TYR A 357 -6.04 -1.56 -7.14
N VAL A 358 -7.14 -2.05 -6.58
CA VAL A 358 -8.40 -2.20 -7.32
C VAL A 358 -9.10 -0.85 -7.30
N PRO A 359 -9.45 -0.27 -8.47
CA PRO A 359 -10.08 1.05 -8.54
C PRO A 359 -11.49 1.06 -7.91
N PRO A 360 -11.96 2.20 -7.39
CA PRO A 360 -13.27 2.29 -6.75
C PRO A 360 -14.41 2.35 -7.76
N LEU A 361 -15.51 1.63 -7.49
CA LEU A 361 -16.77 1.67 -8.24
C LEU A 361 -17.80 2.64 -7.64
N SER A 362 -17.54 3.23 -6.49
CA SER A 362 -18.50 3.99 -5.69
C SER A 362 -19.34 5.01 -6.49
N PRO A 363 -18.78 5.81 -7.42
CA PRO A 363 -19.57 6.72 -8.23
C PRO A 363 -20.49 6.03 -9.25
N ILE A 364 -20.17 4.79 -9.64
CA ILE A 364 -20.96 4.01 -10.63
C ILE A 364 -22.19 3.43 -9.97
N THR A 365 -22.07 2.90 -8.75
CA THR A 365 -23.19 2.29 -8.04
C THR A 365 -24.34 3.26 -7.80
N ALA A 366 -24.05 4.53 -7.50
CA ALA A 366 -25.05 5.57 -7.34
C ALA A 366 -25.84 5.84 -8.65
N ALA A 367 -25.19 5.76 -9.80
CA ALA A 367 -25.84 5.90 -11.11
C ALA A 367 -26.66 4.65 -11.47
N ALA A 368 -26.20 3.44 -11.06
CA ALA A 368 -26.93 2.19 -11.23
C ALA A 368 -28.22 2.19 -10.40
N ASP A 369 -28.13 2.59 -9.16
CA ASP A 369 -29.28 2.67 -8.24
C ASP A 369 -30.32 3.72 -8.72
N ALA A 370 -29.88 4.74 -9.46
CA ALA A 370 -30.74 5.73 -10.08
C ALA A 370 -31.41 5.25 -11.40
N GLY A 371 -31.24 3.99 -11.80
CA GLY A 371 -31.81 3.42 -13.02
C GLY A 371 -31.18 3.92 -14.33
N GLN A 372 -30.00 4.53 -14.23
CA GLN A 372 -29.28 5.06 -15.40
C GLN A 372 -28.37 3.99 -16.06
N ILE A 373 -28.28 2.81 -15.49
CA ILE A 373 -27.44 1.72 -15.98
C ILE A 373 -28.31 0.58 -16.49
N GLY A 374 -28.19 0.32 -17.78
CA GLY A 374 -28.52 -0.93 -18.45
C GLY A 374 -29.85 -1.58 -18.12
N VAL A 375 -30.97 -1.03 -18.62
CA VAL A 375 -32.29 -1.66 -18.55
C VAL A 375 -32.32 -3.03 -19.27
N ASN A 376 -31.33 -3.32 -20.13
CA ASN A 376 -31.24 -4.52 -20.96
C ASN A 376 -30.11 -5.50 -20.58
N GLY A 377 -29.48 -5.35 -19.42
CA GLY A 377 -28.38 -6.25 -18.99
C GLY A 377 -27.04 -5.99 -19.71
N GLU A 378 -26.90 -4.85 -20.37
CA GLU A 378 -25.62 -4.42 -20.92
C GLU A 378 -24.79 -3.73 -19.82
N ILE A 379 -23.49 -3.95 -19.87
CA ILE A 379 -22.55 -3.20 -19.01
C ILE A 379 -22.56 -1.76 -19.50
N PRO A 380 -22.77 -0.77 -18.64
CA PRO A 380 -22.73 0.62 -19.07
C PRO A 380 -21.33 0.97 -19.56
N ASP A 381 -21.25 1.79 -20.58
CA ASP A 381 -20.00 2.37 -21.03
C ASP A 381 -19.41 3.21 -19.89
N VAL A 382 -18.30 2.74 -19.35
CA VAL A 382 -17.61 3.36 -18.20
C VAL A 382 -17.14 4.78 -18.53
N SER A 383 -16.99 5.11 -19.83
CA SER A 383 -16.66 6.47 -20.28
C SER A 383 -17.79 7.48 -20.08
N GLN A 384 -19.05 7.00 -20.04
CA GLN A 384 -20.26 7.84 -19.83
C GLN A 384 -20.57 8.04 -18.35
N LEU A 385 -19.91 7.30 -17.48
CA LEU A 385 -20.08 7.43 -16.05
C LEU A 385 -19.27 8.62 -15.53
N ARG A 386 -19.77 9.27 -14.49
CA ARG A 386 -19.12 10.44 -13.87
C ARG A 386 -17.80 10.13 -13.17
N ILE A 387 -17.17 8.97 -13.43
CA ILE A 387 -15.86 8.65 -12.92
C ILE A 387 -14.81 9.36 -13.77
N PRO A 388 -13.89 10.09 -13.17
CA PRO A 388 -12.80 10.66 -13.93
C PRO A 388 -11.77 9.56 -14.27
N LEU A 389 -12.06 8.77 -15.32
CA LEU A 389 -11.17 7.71 -15.81
C LEU A 389 -9.73 8.21 -16.00
N LYS A 390 -9.60 9.42 -16.54
CA LYS A 390 -8.30 10.04 -16.75
C LYS A 390 -7.56 10.29 -15.42
N TYR A 391 -8.26 10.66 -14.36
CA TYR A 391 -7.66 10.82 -13.02
C TYR A 391 -7.14 9.51 -12.49
N LEU A 392 -7.95 8.45 -12.57
CA LEU A 392 -7.54 7.11 -12.16
C LEU A 392 -6.39 6.56 -13.04
N ALA A 393 -6.42 6.86 -14.33
CA ALA A 393 -5.36 6.48 -15.26
C ALA A 393 -4.04 7.20 -14.94
N ASN A 394 -4.07 8.48 -14.65
CA ASN A 394 -2.88 9.22 -14.21
C ASN A 394 -2.30 8.63 -12.92
N LEU A 395 -3.16 8.20 -12.00
CA LEU A 395 -2.73 7.61 -10.73
C LEU A 395 -2.19 6.18 -10.87
N LEU A 396 -2.81 5.34 -11.73
CA LEU A 396 -2.61 3.88 -11.70
C LEU A 396 -1.97 3.30 -12.96
N THR A 397 -1.99 4.01 -14.08
CA THR A 397 -1.57 3.46 -15.39
C THR A 397 -0.78 4.44 -16.26
N ALA A 398 -0.16 5.46 -15.64
CA ALA A 398 0.61 6.50 -16.36
C ALA A 398 -0.20 7.19 -17.49
N GLY A 399 -1.50 7.38 -17.28
CA GLY A 399 -2.40 8.07 -18.22
C GLY A 399 -3.11 7.18 -19.23
N ASP A 400 -2.84 5.88 -19.29
CA ASP A 400 -3.59 4.94 -20.14
C ASP A 400 -4.94 4.60 -19.47
N THR A 401 -6.05 5.01 -20.10
CA THR A 401 -7.39 4.80 -19.56
C THR A 401 -7.93 3.39 -19.78
N MET A 402 -7.39 2.64 -20.75
CA MET A 402 -7.91 1.31 -21.10
C MET A 402 -7.82 0.28 -19.99
N PRO A 403 -6.68 0.10 -19.28
CA PRO A 403 -6.61 -0.87 -18.20
C PRO A 403 -7.53 -0.54 -17.02
N VAL A 404 -7.75 0.77 -16.75
CA VAL A 404 -8.67 1.21 -15.70
C VAL A 404 -10.11 0.90 -16.10
N ALA A 405 -10.51 1.22 -17.34
CA ALA A 405 -11.84 0.92 -17.86
C ALA A 405 -12.13 -0.59 -17.79
N ASN A 406 -11.21 -1.41 -18.31
CA ASN A 406 -11.34 -2.87 -18.29
C ASN A 406 -11.47 -3.43 -16.86
N ALA A 407 -10.73 -2.89 -15.88
CA ALA A 407 -10.84 -3.31 -14.50
C ALA A 407 -12.23 -2.98 -13.91
N LEU A 408 -12.73 -1.78 -14.16
CA LEU A 408 -14.06 -1.35 -13.72
C LEU A 408 -15.17 -2.15 -14.38
N GLU A 409 -15.10 -2.39 -15.69
CA GLU A 409 -16.07 -3.20 -16.44
C GLU A 409 -16.14 -4.65 -15.91
N ARG A 410 -15.01 -5.29 -15.62
CA ARG A 410 -14.96 -6.63 -15.02
C ARG A 410 -15.60 -6.68 -13.64
N MET A 411 -15.38 -5.65 -12.83
CA MET A 411 -16.00 -5.55 -11.51
C MET A 411 -17.52 -5.33 -11.63
N LEU A 412 -17.97 -4.53 -12.59
CA LEU A 412 -19.39 -4.35 -12.87
C LEU A 412 -20.05 -5.62 -13.37
N ALA A 413 -19.38 -6.34 -14.30
CA ALA A 413 -19.85 -7.62 -14.80
C ALA A 413 -20.05 -8.64 -13.68
N MET A 414 -19.07 -8.72 -12.75
CA MET A 414 -19.20 -9.59 -11.56
C MET A 414 -20.45 -9.22 -10.74
N ARG A 415 -20.69 -7.92 -10.49
CA ARG A 415 -21.86 -7.48 -9.71
C ARG A 415 -23.16 -7.76 -10.43
N ALA A 416 -23.23 -7.45 -11.73
CA ALA A 416 -24.42 -7.70 -12.56
C ALA A 416 -24.76 -9.20 -12.61
N TYR A 417 -23.77 -10.04 -12.84
CA TYR A 417 -23.94 -11.51 -12.84
C TYR A 417 -24.47 -12.01 -11.50
N GLN A 418 -23.85 -11.60 -10.38
CA GLN A 418 -24.25 -12.05 -9.05
C GLN A 418 -25.64 -11.52 -8.66
N ARG A 419 -26.01 -10.29 -9.06
CA ARG A 419 -27.34 -9.77 -8.87
C ARG A 419 -28.38 -10.60 -9.64
N GLY A 420 -28.13 -10.87 -10.93
CA GLY A 420 -28.98 -11.73 -11.75
C GLY A 420 -29.21 -13.10 -11.13
N LYS A 421 -28.14 -13.71 -10.60
CA LYS A 421 -28.18 -15.01 -9.96
C LYS A 421 -28.94 -15.03 -8.64
N HIS A 422 -28.75 -14.06 -7.77
CA HIS A 422 -29.21 -14.09 -6.38
C HIS A 422 -30.47 -13.25 -6.10
N VAL A 423 -30.76 -12.27 -6.95
CA VAL A 423 -31.86 -11.32 -6.76
C VAL A 423 -32.91 -11.48 -7.85
N ASP A 424 -32.50 -11.39 -9.11
CA ASP A 424 -33.43 -11.32 -10.24
C ASP A 424 -33.88 -12.72 -10.74
N GLY A 425 -33.17 -13.78 -10.33
CA GLY A 425 -33.44 -15.16 -10.74
C GLY A 425 -33.11 -15.48 -12.20
N VAL A 426 -32.49 -14.54 -12.93
CA VAL A 426 -32.09 -14.67 -14.34
C VAL A 426 -30.61 -14.37 -14.48
N VAL A 427 -29.85 -15.37 -14.92
CA VAL A 427 -28.40 -15.22 -15.14
C VAL A 427 -28.15 -14.79 -16.58
N ASN A 428 -27.58 -13.59 -16.76
CA ASN A 428 -27.15 -13.10 -18.06
C ASN A 428 -25.65 -13.40 -18.27
N GLN A 429 -25.36 -14.42 -19.08
CA GLN A 429 -23.97 -14.80 -19.41
C GLN A 429 -23.30 -13.85 -20.39
N ASN A 430 -24.06 -13.14 -21.23
CA ASN A 430 -23.50 -12.20 -22.21
C ASN A 430 -22.69 -11.09 -21.54
N VAL A 431 -23.04 -10.72 -20.31
CA VAL A 431 -22.29 -9.74 -19.49
C VAL A 431 -20.85 -10.19 -19.22
N LEU A 432 -20.64 -11.51 -19.06
CA LEU A 432 -19.30 -12.06 -18.82
C LEU A 432 -18.49 -12.14 -20.11
N GLU A 433 -19.14 -12.52 -21.21
CA GLU A 433 -18.51 -12.63 -22.52
C GLU A 433 -17.96 -11.27 -22.99
N GLN A 434 -18.70 -10.18 -22.73
CA GLN A 434 -18.29 -8.81 -23.06
C GLN A 434 -16.94 -8.41 -22.43
N VAL A 435 -16.65 -8.89 -21.22
CA VAL A 435 -15.41 -8.56 -20.50
C VAL A 435 -14.38 -9.68 -20.52
N GLY A 436 -14.66 -10.78 -21.24
CA GLY A 436 -13.78 -11.92 -21.36
C GLY A 436 -13.56 -12.70 -20.06
N LEU A 437 -14.58 -12.80 -19.21
CA LEU A 437 -14.56 -13.57 -17.97
C LEU A 437 -15.38 -14.85 -18.09
N SER A 438 -14.86 -15.94 -17.55
CA SER A 438 -15.63 -17.18 -17.37
C SER A 438 -16.48 -17.14 -16.11
N THR A 439 -17.54 -17.96 -16.08
CA THR A 439 -18.38 -18.15 -14.88
C THR A 439 -17.53 -18.54 -13.65
N ALA A 440 -16.56 -19.44 -13.83
CA ALA A 440 -15.70 -19.88 -12.73
C ALA A 440 -14.84 -18.72 -12.17
N GLN A 441 -14.29 -17.87 -13.03
CA GLN A 441 -13.55 -16.70 -12.60
C GLN A 441 -14.43 -15.71 -11.83
N VAL A 442 -15.65 -15.44 -12.30
CA VAL A 442 -16.57 -14.52 -11.64
C VAL A 442 -17.02 -15.02 -10.27
N GLU A 443 -17.29 -16.32 -10.13
CA GLU A 443 -17.59 -16.91 -8.82
C GLU A 443 -16.40 -16.80 -7.85
N ASP A 444 -15.18 -17.04 -8.34
CA ASP A 444 -13.97 -16.90 -7.53
C ASP A 444 -13.70 -15.42 -7.21
N MET A 445 -13.92 -14.49 -8.15
CA MET A 445 -13.85 -13.04 -7.90
C MET A 445 -14.83 -12.62 -6.80
N TYR A 446 -16.09 -13.09 -6.86
CA TYR A 446 -17.10 -12.78 -5.86
C TYR A 446 -16.70 -13.32 -4.47
N LYS A 447 -16.29 -14.57 -4.40
CA LYS A 447 -15.81 -15.20 -3.17
C LYS A 447 -14.63 -14.40 -2.59
N THR A 448 -13.64 -14.08 -3.41
CA THR A 448 -12.40 -13.44 -2.97
C THR A 448 -12.63 -11.95 -2.63
N MET A 449 -13.34 -11.20 -3.48
CA MET A 449 -13.43 -9.74 -3.35
C MET A 449 -14.64 -9.27 -2.52
N ALA A 450 -15.79 -9.92 -2.62
CA ALA A 450 -17.00 -9.52 -1.92
C ALA A 450 -17.09 -10.19 -0.54
N ILE A 451 -17.04 -11.51 -0.44
CA ILE A 451 -17.11 -12.27 0.82
C ILE A 451 -15.82 -12.07 1.61
N ALA A 452 -14.66 -12.19 0.93
CA ALA A 452 -13.34 -11.90 1.46
C ALA A 452 -13.05 -12.58 2.80
N ASN A 453 -13.19 -13.92 2.86
CA ASN A 453 -12.81 -14.68 4.05
C ASN A 453 -11.32 -14.55 4.34
N TYR A 454 -10.91 -14.91 5.54
CA TYR A 454 -9.52 -14.78 5.99
C TYR A 454 -8.56 -15.59 5.11
N GLU A 455 -8.90 -16.85 4.87
CA GLU A 455 -8.13 -17.80 4.04
C GLU A 455 -8.08 -17.42 2.56
N ASP A 456 -9.12 -16.76 2.04
CA ASP A 456 -9.15 -16.29 0.65
C ASP A 456 -8.31 -15.00 0.45
N ARG A 457 -8.10 -14.24 1.54
CA ARG A 457 -7.31 -13.00 1.51
C ARG A 457 -5.84 -13.18 1.80
N PHE A 458 -5.49 -14.18 2.61
CA PHE A 458 -4.13 -14.33 3.13
C PHE A 458 -3.57 -15.72 2.78
N VAL A 459 -2.83 -15.77 1.69
CA VAL A 459 -2.13 -16.97 1.23
C VAL A 459 -0.64 -16.73 1.37
N ILE A 460 -0.13 -17.07 2.56
CA ILE A 460 1.23 -16.74 2.99
C ILE A 460 1.96 -18.04 3.34
N PRO A 461 3.13 -18.31 2.74
CA PRO A 461 3.91 -19.47 3.11
C PRO A 461 4.51 -19.31 4.50
N THR A 462 4.49 -20.39 5.29
CA THR A 462 5.15 -20.43 6.60
C THR A 462 6.58 -20.87 6.42
N THR A 463 7.53 -20.02 6.79
CA THR A 463 8.97 -20.29 6.71
C THR A 463 9.56 -20.69 8.05
N HIS A 464 8.96 -20.23 9.16
CA HIS A 464 9.38 -20.55 10.52
C HIS A 464 8.23 -21.18 11.31
N ARG A 465 8.09 -22.50 11.25
CA ARG A 465 7.01 -23.24 11.91
C ARG A 465 6.97 -23.06 13.43
N GLU A 466 8.13 -23.02 14.07
CA GLU A 466 8.22 -22.84 15.52
C GLU A 466 7.60 -21.52 15.98
N TYR A 467 7.78 -20.46 15.22
CA TYR A 467 7.12 -19.16 15.50
C TYR A 467 5.61 -19.23 15.26
N ALA A 468 5.16 -19.95 14.22
CA ALA A 468 3.75 -20.12 13.92
C ALA A 468 3.04 -20.90 15.01
N GLU A 469 3.63 -22.01 15.49
CA GLU A 469 3.07 -22.83 16.57
C GLU A 469 2.97 -22.06 17.88
N ASN A 470 4.00 -21.28 18.23
CA ASN A 470 3.98 -20.43 19.41
C ASN A 470 2.91 -19.32 19.30
N ALA A 471 2.75 -18.73 18.14
CA ALA A 471 1.73 -17.69 17.90
C ALA A 471 0.29 -18.26 17.96
N PHE A 472 0.08 -19.50 17.52
CA PHE A 472 -1.22 -20.18 17.63
C PHE A 472 -1.53 -20.63 19.05
N ASN A 473 -0.52 -21.06 19.79
CA ASN A 473 -0.70 -21.57 21.15
C ASN A 473 -0.90 -20.45 22.18
N VAL A 474 -0.48 -19.20 21.85
CA VAL A 474 -0.72 -18.04 22.69
C VAL A 474 -2.08 -17.45 22.37
N ARG A 475 -3.11 -17.82 23.14
CA ARG A 475 -4.48 -17.30 23.00
C ARG A 475 -4.46 -15.76 23.05
N GLY A 476 -4.95 -15.13 22.01
CA GLY A 476 -4.98 -13.67 21.89
C GLY A 476 -3.64 -13.05 21.51
N GLY A 477 -2.67 -13.84 21.09
CA GLY A 477 -1.38 -13.38 20.62
C GLY A 477 -1.50 -12.56 19.35
N CYS A 478 -1.67 -11.25 19.50
CA CYS A 478 -1.54 -10.30 18.39
C CYS A 478 -0.07 -10.14 17.93
N GLY A 479 0.85 -10.96 18.47
CA GLY A 479 2.29 -10.85 18.22
C GLY A 479 2.94 -9.65 18.91
N PHE A 480 2.22 -8.98 19.81
CA PHE A 480 2.69 -7.81 20.52
C PHE A 480 2.46 -7.97 22.02
N SER A 481 3.51 -7.79 22.80
CA SER A 481 3.43 -7.61 24.25
C SER A 481 2.98 -6.19 24.54
N PHE A 482 1.69 -5.97 24.69
CA PHE A 482 1.22 -4.79 25.41
C PHE A 482 1.42 -5.06 26.89
N GLY A 483 2.21 -4.24 27.55
CA GLY A 483 2.46 -4.39 28.97
C GLY A 483 1.16 -4.61 29.74
N ASN A 484 1.11 -5.66 30.55
CA ASN A 484 0.07 -6.05 31.51
C ASN A 484 -1.32 -6.45 31.01
N GLY A 485 -1.59 -6.58 29.71
CA GLY A 485 -2.97 -6.80 29.25
C GLY A 485 -3.24 -8.01 28.36
N CYS A 486 -2.26 -8.57 27.67
CA CYS A 486 -2.44 -9.71 26.77
C CYS A 486 -1.33 -10.73 26.97
N SER A 487 -1.67 -11.81 27.64
CA SER A 487 -0.96 -13.08 27.80
C SER A 487 0.34 -13.05 28.63
N GLU A 488 0.26 -13.62 29.78
CA GLU A 488 1.36 -14.27 30.45
C GLU A 488 1.94 -15.33 29.51
N GLY A 489 3.15 -15.11 29.00
CA GLY A 489 3.87 -16.17 28.30
C GLY A 489 4.47 -15.88 26.92
N VAL A 490 4.50 -14.63 26.45
CA VAL A 490 5.26 -14.30 25.24
C VAL A 490 6.67 -13.89 25.60
N THR A 491 7.66 -14.63 25.11
CA THR A 491 9.04 -14.16 25.09
C THR A 491 9.09 -12.84 24.33
N GLU A 492 9.57 -11.79 24.97
CA GLU A 492 9.97 -10.55 24.30
C GLU A 492 11.08 -10.87 23.30
N THR A 493 10.72 -11.28 22.10
CA THR A 493 11.62 -11.12 20.99
C THR A 493 11.60 -9.64 20.65
N SER A 494 12.63 -8.93 21.06
CA SER A 494 12.87 -7.57 20.62
C SER A 494 12.86 -7.55 19.10
N LEU A 495 11.81 -6.98 18.51
CA LEU A 495 11.66 -6.73 17.08
C LEU A 495 12.79 -5.82 16.51
N PHE A 496 13.74 -5.43 17.32
CA PHE A 496 14.79 -4.46 17.02
C PHE A 496 16.20 -4.94 17.40
N GLY A 497 16.45 -6.25 17.41
CA GLY A 497 17.82 -6.80 17.37
C GLY A 497 18.70 -6.48 18.58
N SER A 498 18.16 -6.33 19.79
CA SER A 498 18.92 -6.45 21.02
C SER A 498 18.41 -7.66 21.80
N GLU A 499 19.17 -8.74 21.79
CA GLU A 499 18.92 -9.90 22.62
C GLU A 499 18.97 -9.54 24.10
N LYS A 500 17.81 -9.37 24.71
CA LYS A 500 17.64 -9.60 26.13
C LYS A 500 16.56 -10.66 26.29
N LYS A 501 16.97 -11.92 26.34
CA LYS A 501 16.11 -13.02 26.77
C LYS A 501 15.69 -12.75 28.21
N ARG A 502 14.47 -12.29 28.42
CA ARG A 502 13.77 -12.44 29.69
C ARG A 502 12.78 -13.58 29.54
N THR A 503 13.16 -14.74 30.00
CA THR A 503 12.25 -15.87 30.23
C THR A 503 11.37 -15.54 31.42
N ILE A 504 10.10 -15.30 31.18
CA ILE A 504 9.09 -15.29 32.25
C ILE A 504 8.60 -16.74 32.40
N PRO A 505 8.74 -17.35 33.59
CA PRO A 505 8.32 -18.73 33.78
C PRO A 505 6.78 -18.82 33.69
N ILE A 506 6.28 -19.70 32.82
CA ILE A 506 4.86 -20.06 32.73
C ILE A 506 4.54 -20.85 33.99
N LYS A 507 3.70 -20.32 34.88
CA LYS A 507 3.01 -21.12 35.87
C LYS A 507 1.76 -21.71 35.20
N VAL A 508 1.82 -23.00 34.92
CA VAL A 508 0.65 -23.82 34.62
C VAL A 508 0.11 -24.22 35.98
N GLU A 509 -0.98 -23.61 36.41
CA GLU A 509 -1.81 -24.18 37.48
C GLU A 509 -2.82 -25.12 36.81
N ALA A 510 -2.86 -26.34 37.38
CA ALA A 510 -3.64 -27.47 36.94
C ALA A 510 -5.17 -27.25 37.08
#